data_21bda19496af546380144c1fc554c85c
#
_entry.id   21bda19496af546380144c1fc554c85c
#
_cell.length_a   1.000
_cell.length_b   1.000
_cell.length_c   1.000
_cell.angle_alpha   90.00
_cell.angle_beta   90.00
_cell.angle_gamma   90.00
#
_symmetry.space_group_name_H-M   'P 1'
#
loop_
_entity.id
_entity.type
_entity.pdbx_description
1 polymer ?
#
loop_
_entity_poly.entity_id
_entity_poly.type
_entity_poly.pdbx_seq_one_letter_code
_entity_poly.pdbx_strand_id
1 'polypeptide(L)'
;MEEIVKEQPIYEVQKVKVKNNQLTAEYTEKYIEANYKNNVTKSSEQFIHPDLRYALDRLKTHVTKICEMHEALGIDICEPTEDDLNEKLKCIVITGYSKGGYDESAGVSIQAQKLLKSGQVLNLAVPFTKFEDESGEGYPFGENLREIINRCDYEVDAYLFEEKYGVK
;
A
#
# COMPACT_ATOMS: atom_id res chain seq x y z
N MET A 1 -29.11 36.02 -4.14
CA MET A 1 -27.88 35.44 -3.51
C MET A 1 -27.34 34.35 -4.38
N GLU A 2 -26.14 34.53 -4.88
CA GLU A 2 -25.48 33.47 -5.62
C GLU A 2 -24.98 32.40 -4.63
N GLU A 3 -25.31 31.16 -4.88
CA GLU A 3 -24.76 30.06 -4.11
C GLU A 3 -23.29 29.92 -4.48
N ILE A 4 -22.42 29.99 -3.49
CA ILE A 4 -21.00 29.70 -3.70
C ILE A 4 -20.84 28.16 -3.72
N VAL A 5 -20.65 27.65 -4.93
CA VAL A 5 -20.35 26.20 -5.09
C VAL A 5 -18.89 26.01 -4.75
N LYS A 6 -18.62 25.31 -3.66
CA LYS A 6 -17.25 24.94 -3.29
C LYS A 6 -16.73 23.89 -4.25
N GLU A 7 -15.51 24.11 -4.73
CA GLU A 7 -14.81 23.10 -5.52
C GLU A 7 -14.63 21.84 -4.69
N GLN A 8 -14.91 20.70 -5.29
CA GLN A 8 -14.63 19.41 -4.66
C GLN A 8 -13.16 19.06 -4.85
N PRO A 9 -12.43 18.70 -3.78
CA PRO A 9 -11.02 18.36 -3.92
C PRO A 9 -10.83 16.98 -4.55
N ILE A 10 -9.65 16.81 -5.15
CA ILE A 10 -9.17 15.50 -5.59
C ILE A 10 -8.30 14.95 -4.48
N TYR A 11 -8.64 13.77 -3.99
CA TYR A 11 -7.88 13.11 -2.93
C TYR A 11 -6.81 12.20 -3.54
N GLU A 12 -5.61 12.25 -2.99
CA GLU A 12 -4.53 11.38 -3.41
C GLU A 12 -3.81 10.85 -2.17
N VAL A 13 -3.90 9.55 -1.96
CA VAL A 13 -3.25 8.87 -0.84
C VAL A 13 -1.74 8.83 -1.08
N GLN A 14 -0.96 9.23 -0.08
CA GLN A 14 0.50 9.25 -0.15
C GLN A 14 1.14 8.18 0.72
N LYS A 15 0.60 7.97 1.91
CA LYS A 15 1.17 7.03 2.88
C LYS A 15 0.07 6.35 3.66
N VAL A 16 0.24 5.06 3.87
CA VAL A 16 -0.71 4.23 4.60
C VAL A 16 0.03 3.43 5.66
N LYS A 17 -0.52 3.38 6.85
CA LYS A 17 -0.01 2.56 7.94
C LYS A 17 -1.17 1.84 8.61
N VAL A 18 -1.01 0.55 8.83
CA VAL A 18 -1.99 -0.29 9.53
C VAL A 18 -1.36 -0.86 10.78
N LYS A 19 -1.99 -0.65 11.91
CA LYS A 19 -1.58 -1.20 13.20
C LYS A 19 -2.82 -1.63 13.96
N ASN A 20 -2.81 -2.85 14.47
CA ASN A 20 -3.96 -3.42 15.21
C ASN A 20 -5.27 -3.36 14.40
N ASN A 21 -5.19 -3.62 13.10
CA ASN A 21 -6.31 -3.53 12.15
C ASN A 21 -6.92 -2.13 12.01
N GLN A 22 -6.24 -1.10 12.47
CA GLN A 22 -6.67 0.29 12.36
C GLN A 22 -5.73 1.02 11.40
N LEU A 23 -6.27 1.96 10.64
CA LEU A 23 -5.55 2.63 9.57
C LEU A 23 -5.25 4.08 9.91
N THR A 24 -4.03 4.49 9.61
CA THR A 24 -3.62 5.90 9.54
C THR A 24 -3.16 6.17 8.13
N ALA A 25 -3.68 7.22 7.51
CA ALA A 25 -3.29 7.59 6.16
C ALA A 25 -2.91 9.07 6.08
N GLU A 26 -1.90 9.35 5.26
CA GLU A 26 -1.57 10.71 4.86
C GLU A 26 -2.01 10.86 3.41
N TYR A 27 -2.79 11.90 3.12
CA TYR A 27 -3.27 12.16 1.78
C TYR A 27 -3.31 13.66 1.50
N THR A 28 -3.39 14.02 0.23
CA THR A 28 -3.55 15.39 -0.20
C THR A 28 -4.96 15.64 -0.68
N GLU A 29 -5.47 16.84 -0.38
CA GLU A 29 -6.69 17.39 -0.95
C GLU A 29 -6.26 18.46 -1.95
N LYS A 30 -6.42 18.18 -3.25
CA LYS A 30 -6.02 19.10 -4.31
C LYS A 30 -7.20 19.89 -4.83
N TYR A 31 -7.09 21.21 -4.78
CA TYR A 31 -8.07 22.14 -5.33
C TYR A 31 -7.47 22.77 -6.58
N ILE A 32 -7.76 22.19 -7.73
CA ILE A 32 -7.09 22.53 -8.99
C ILE A 32 -7.43 23.95 -9.45
N GLU A 33 -8.70 24.32 -9.45
CA GLU A 33 -9.14 25.65 -9.88
C GLU A 33 -8.61 26.76 -8.95
N ALA A 34 -8.66 26.51 -7.65
CA ALA A 34 -8.15 27.43 -6.65
C ALA A 34 -6.62 27.37 -6.49
N ASN A 35 -5.98 26.39 -7.13
CA ASN A 35 -4.53 26.21 -7.18
C ASN A 35 -3.86 26.11 -5.80
N TYR A 36 -4.38 25.24 -4.94
CA TYR A 36 -3.74 24.93 -3.67
C TYR A 36 -4.03 23.47 -3.27
N LYS A 37 -3.29 22.99 -2.31
CA LYS A 37 -3.50 21.65 -1.74
C LYS A 37 -3.31 21.67 -0.22
N ASN A 38 -4.02 20.78 0.46
CA ASN A 38 -3.83 20.53 1.87
C ASN A 38 -3.20 19.15 2.05
N ASN A 39 -2.30 19.04 3.01
CA ASN A 39 -1.78 17.73 3.46
C ASN A 39 -2.56 17.34 4.71
N VAL A 40 -3.17 16.16 4.68
CA VAL A 40 -4.06 15.70 5.75
C VAL A 40 -3.56 14.36 6.27
N THR A 41 -3.55 14.22 7.59
CA THR A 41 -3.30 12.93 8.25
C THR A 41 -4.57 12.54 8.99
N LYS A 42 -5.09 11.36 8.69
CA LYS A 42 -6.31 10.83 9.31
C LYS A 42 -6.04 9.47 9.93
N SER A 43 -6.34 9.35 11.23
CA SER A 43 -6.31 8.09 11.95
C SER A 43 -7.72 7.71 12.35
N SER A 44 -8.07 6.43 12.23
CA SER A 44 -9.39 5.93 12.58
C SER A 44 -9.27 4.76 13.55
N GLU A 45 -10.24 4.67 14.45
CA GLU A 45 -10.37 3.53 15.35
C GLU A 45 -11.17 2.37 14.75
N GLN A 46 -11.71 2.57 13.55
CA GLN A 46 -12.43 1.52 12.83
C GLN A 46 -11.46 0.49 12.26
N PHE A 47 -11.87 -0.77 12.26
CA PHE A 47 -11.06 -1.82 11.67
C PHE A 47 -11.08 -1.75 10.15
N ILE A 48 -10.00 -2.15 9.53
CA ILE A 48 -9.93 -2.24 8.07
C ILE A 48 -10.83 -3.38 7.59
N HIS A 49 -11.40 -3.18 6.40
CA HIS A 49 -12.22 -4.20 5.74
C HIS A 49 -11.34 -5.35 5.23
N PRO A 50 -11.85 -6.59 5.21
CA PRO A 50 -11.10 -7.71 4.64
C PRO A 50 -10.60 -7.49 3.22
N ASP A 51 -11.31 -6.72 2.40
CA ASP A 51 -10.87 -6.39 1.04
C ASP A 51 -9.58 -5.59 1.04
N LEU A 52 -9.44 -4.65 1.99
CA LEU A 52 -8.21 -3.88 2.14
C LEU A 52 -7.08 -4.78 2.64
N ARG A 53 -7.36 -5.64 3.60
CA ARG A 53 -6.37 -6.60 4.10
C ARG A 53 -5.88 -7.51 2.96
N TYR A 54 -6.78 -8.00 2.14
CA TYR A 54 -6.42 -8.83 0.99
C TYR A 54 -5.56 -8.06 -0.03
N ALA A 55 -5.93 -6.82 -0.32
CA ALA A 55 -5.14 -5.98 -1.24
C ALA A 55 -3.72 -5.77 -0.72
N LEU A 56 -3.55 -5.51 0.59
CA LEU A 56 -2.23 -5.39 1.21
C LEU A 56 -1.46 -6.72 1.17
N ASP A 57 -2.15 -7.83 1.42
CA ASP A 57 -1.51 -9.16 1.41
C ASP A 57 -0.94 -9.52 0.05
N ARG A 58 -1.51 -9.01 -1.04
CA ARG A 58 -0.96 -9.20 -2.38
C ARG A 58 0.43 -8.59 -2.55
N LEU A 59 0.80 -7.63 -1.70
CA LEU A 59 2.14 -7.03 -1.71
C LEU A 59 3.22 -7.96 -1.13
N LYS A 60 2.83 -9.02 -0.43
CA LYS A 60 3.78 -9.95 0.21
C LYS A 60 4.77 -10.57 -0.77
N THR A 61 4.31 -10.94 -1.97
CA THR A 61 5.17 -11.51 -3.00
C THR A 61 6.23 -10.51 -3.45
N HIS A 62 5.84 -9.25 -3.62
CA HIS A 62 6.78 -8.20 -4.02
C HIS A 62 7.81 -7.92 -2.93
N VAL A 63 7.39 -7.93 -1.66
CA VAL A 63 8.33 -7.79 -0.53
C VAL A 63 9.38 -8.89 -0.58
N THR A 64 8.97 -10.14 -0.79
CA THR A 64 9.91 -11.26 -0.84
C THR A 64 10.86 -11.16 -2.03
N LYS A 65 10.37 -10.71 -3.19
CA LYS A 65 11.20 -10.57 -4.39
C LYS A 65 12.17 -9.39 -4.29
N ILE A 66 11.71 -8.25 -3.83
CA ILE A 66 12.56 -7.06 -3.68
C ILE A 66 13.64 -7.29 -2.62
N CYS A 67 13.30 -7.96 -1.52
CA CYS A 67 14.22 -8.27 -0.44
C CYS A 67 15.01 -9.56 -0.65
N GLU A 68 14.87 -10.18 -1.82
CA GLU A 68 15.61 -11.39 -2.20
C GLU A 68 15.37 -12.58 -1.27
N MET A 69 14.16 -12.69 -0.75
CA MET A 69 13.74 -13.82 0.10
C MET A 69 12.85 -14.83 -0.64
N HIS A 70 12.53 -14.56 -1.89
CA HIS A 70 11.56 -15.36 -2.66
C HIS A 70 12.00 -16.81 -2.85
N GLU A 71 13.28 -17.06 -3.07
CA GLU A 71 13.80 -18.43 -3.26
C GLU A 71 13.65 -19.25 -1.98
N ALA A 72 14.03 -18.69 -0.84
CA ALA A 72 13.94 -19.36 0.45
C ALA A 72 12.50 -19.69 0.85
N LEU A 73 11.54 -18.87 0.41
CA LEU A 73 10.12 -19.04 0.70
C LEU A 73 9.37 -19.81 -0.40
N GLY A 74 10.05 -20.11 -1.52
CA GLY A 74 9.45 -20.86 -2.62
C GLY A 74 8.43 -20.06 -3.42
N ILE A 75 8.68 -18.76 -3.60
CA ILE A 75 7.78 -17.85 -4.32
C ILE A 75 8.34 -17.52 -5.70
N ASP A 76 7.64 -17.94 -6.75
CA ASP A 76 8.06 -17.72 -8.14
C ASP A 76 7.19 -16.71 -8.89
N ILE A 77 5.99 -16.41 -8.40
CA ILE A 77 4.99 -15.60 -9.09
C ILE A 77 4.73 -14.29 -8.35
N CYS A 78 4.16 -13.30 -9.07
CA CYS A 78 3.82 -11.99 -8.50
C CYS A 78 2.47 -12.02 -7.76
N GLU A 79 1.50 -12.78 -8.27
CA GLU A 79 0.19 -12.90 -7.66
C GLU A 79 0.16 -14.12 -6.75
N PRO A 80 0.02 -13.93 -5.44
CA PRO A 80 -0.02 -15.07 -4.52
C PRO A 80 -1.34 -15.82 -4.64
N THR A 81 -1.26 -17.15 -4.54
CA THR A 81 -2.46 -17.96 -4.37
C THR A 81 -2.90 -17.89 -2.91
N GLU A 82 -4.13 -18.35 -2.63
CA GLU A 82 -4.62 -18.45 -1.26
C GLU A 82 -3.72 -19.36 -0.40
N ASP A 83 -3.24 -20.46 -0.97
CA ASP A 83 -2.31 -21.37 -0.30
C ASP A 83 -0.97 -20.69 0.01
N ASP A 84 -0.44 -19.88 -0.93
CA ASP A 84 0.78 -19.11 -0.70
C ASP A 84 0.61 -18.16 0.49
N LEU A 85 -0.52 -17.44 0.56
CA LEU A 85 -0.78 -16.52 1.65
C LEU A 85 -0.92 -17.23 3.00
N ASN A 86 -1.54 -18.41 3.02
CA ASN A 86 -1.80 -19.14 4.25
C ASN A 86 -0.60 -19.93 4.75
N GLU A 87 0.33 -20.29 3.88
CA GLU A 87 1.48 -21.14 4.24
C GLU A 87 2.82 -20.43 4.03
N LYS A 88 3.21 -20.20 2.78
CA LYS A 88 4.55 -19.67 2.45
C LYS A 88 4.78 -18.24 2.91
N LEU A 89 3.74 -17.42 2.86
CA LEU A 89 3.83 -16.00 3.15
C LEU A 89 3.21 -15.60 4.48
N LYS A 90 2.74 -16.54 5.28
CA LYS A 90 2.09 -16.19 6.55
C LYS A 90 3.01 -15.48 7.54
N CYS A 91 4.32 -15.67 7.41
CA CYS A 91 5.29 -14.98 8.28
C CYS A 91 5.52 -13.52 7.90
N ILE A 92 5.03 -13.09 6.74
CA ILE A 92 5.15 -11.71 6.28
C ILE A 92 3.85 -10.97 6.59
N VAL A 93 3.96 -9.80 7.22
CA VAL A 93 2.82 -8.94 7.53
C VAL A 93 3.09 -7.57 6.91
N ILE A 94 2.20 -7.12 6.04
CA ILE A 94 2.31 -5.78 5.43
C ILE A 94 1.72 -4.77 6.40
N THR A 95 2.52 -3.80 6.83
CA THR A 95 2.09 -2.78 7.78
C THR A 95 1.85 -1.42 7.15
N GLY A 96 2.27 -1.23 5.90
CA GLY A 96 2.00 0.03 5.22
C GLY A 96 2.80 0.18 3.94
N TYR A 97 2.61 1.33 3.30
CA TYR A 97 3.38 1.73 2.13
C TYR A 97 3.39 3.24 2.00
N SER A 98 4.37 3.75 1.27
CA SER A 98 4.56 5.16 1.03
C SER A 98 4.91 5.36 -0.44
N LYS A 99 4.15 6.20 -1.13
CA LYS A 99 4.40 6.50 -2.53
C LYS A 99 5.37 7.67 -2.68
N GLY A 100 6.13 7.69 -3.76
CA GLY A 100 7.06 8.76 -4.05
C GLY A 100 7.33 8.87 -5.54
N GLY A 101 8.04 9.93 -5.92
CA GLY A 101 8.38 10.20 -7.31
C GLY A 101 7.19 10.66 -8.15
N TYR A 102 7.49 11.01 -9.38
CA TYR A 102 6.49 11.48 -10.35
C TYR A 102 6.71 10.80 -11.69
N ASP A 103 5.63 10.49 -12.40
CA ASP A 103 5.66 9.92 -13.74
C ASP A 103 6.61 8.73 -13.84
N GLU A 104 7.71 8.85 -14.58
CA GLU A 104 8.68 7.78 -14.80
C GLU A 104 9.48 7.42 -13.55
N SER A 105 9.58 8.33 -12.56
CA SER A 105 10.26 8.08 -11.30
C SER A 105 9.33 7.60 -10.19
N ALA A 106 8.03 7.48 -10.48
CA ALA A 106 7.04 7.05 -9.49
C ALA A 106 7.32 5.63 -9.00
N GLY A 107 7.13 5.43 -7.71
CA GLY A 107 7.35 4.13 -7.08
C GLY A 107 6.80 4.09 -5.67
N VAL A 108 7.19 3.08 -4.94
CA VAL A 108 6.68 2.82 -3.61
C VAL A 108 7.75 2.24 -2.70
N SER A 109 7.66 2.60 -1.42
CA SER A 109 8.38 1.93 -0.33
C SER A 109 7.35 1.20 0.51
N ILE A 110 7.55 -0.09 0.74
CA ILE A 110 6.64 -0.92 1.51
C ILE A 110 7.23 -1.13 2.90
N GLN A 111 6.40 -1.11 3.94
CA GLN A 111 6.79 -1.50 5.28
C GLN A 111 6.12 -2.83 5.61
N ALA A 112 6.90 -3.74 6.14
CA ALA A 112 6.45 -5.08 6.49
C ALA A 112 7.15 -5.57 7.74
N GLN A 113 6.65 -6.67 8.27
CA GLN A 113 7.28 -7.40 9.36
C GLN A 113 7.41 -8.85 8.98
N LYS A 114 8.51 -9.46 9.39
CA LYS A 114 8.68 -10.90 9.27
C LYS A 114 8.69 -11.52 10.66
N LEU A 115 7.78 -12.46 10.90
CA LEU A 115 7.75 -13.24 12.13
C LEU A 115 8.80 -14.34 12.04
N LEU A 116 9.75 -14.32 12.95
CA LEU A 116 10.84 -15.30 13.00
C LEU A 116 10.41 -16.54 13.78
N LYS A 117 11.09 -17.65 13.51
CA LYS A 117 10.84 -18.91 14.23
C LYS A 117 11.08 -18.78 15.74
N SER A 118 11.92 -17.83 16.15
CA SER A 118 12.18 -17.54 17.56
C SER A 118 11.03 -16.81 18.27
N GLY A 119 10.00 -16.39 17.54
CA GLY A 119 8.92 -15.55 18.05
C GLY A 119 9.22 -14.05 17.97
N GLN A 120 10.44 -13.69 17.60
CA GLN A 120 10.82 -12.29 17.42
C GLN A 120 10.26 -11.75 16.10
N VAL A 121 10.15 -10.43 16.00
CA VAL A 121 9.66 -9.73 14.83
C VAL A 121 10.80 -8.94 14.21
N LEU A 122 11.03 -9.17 12.92
CA LEU A 122 11.98 -8.41 12.13
C LEU A 122 11.22 -7.35 11.32
N ASN A 123 11.53 -6.07 11.57
CA ASN A 123 10.94 -4.99 10.79
C ASN A 123 11.65 -4.86 9.44
N LEU A 124 10.89 -4.83 8.36
CA LEU A 124 11.40 -4.73 7.00
C LEU A 124 11.05 -3.37 6.43
N ALA A 125 12.06 -2.54 6.19
CA ALA A 125 11.93 -1.33 5.40
C ALA A 125 12.33 -1.69 3.96
N VAL A 126 11.36 -2.01 3.13
CA VAL A 126 11.61 -2.43 1.76
C VAL A 126 12.11 -1.23 0.96
N PRO A 127 13.22 -1.35 0.21
CA PRO A 127 13.76 -0.23 -0.55
C PRO A 127 12.74 0.36 -1.53
N PHE A 128 12.81 1.67 -1.74
CA PHE A 128 11.98 2.34 -2.73
C PHE A 128 12.15 1.67 -4.09
N THR A 129 11.04 1.26 -4.70
CA THR A 129 11.00 0.51 -5.94
C THR A 129 10.18 1.26 -6.97
N LYS A 130 10.79 1.60 -8.10
CA LYS A 130 10.10 2.27 -9.20
C LYS A 130 9.17 1.29 -9.92
N PHE A 131 8.04 1.79 -10.38
CA PHE A 131 7.11 1.00 -11.20
C PHE A 131 7.64 0.81 -12.62
N GLU A 132 8.41 1.76 -13.11
CA GLU A 132 8.99 1.73 -14.46
C GLU A 132 10.50 1.94 -14.37
N ASP A 133 11.25 1.24 -15.22
CA ASP A 133 12.68 1.44 -15.35
C ASP A 133 13.07 1.32 -16.81
N GLU A 134 13.41 2.46 -17.42
CA GLU A 134 13.82 2.53 -18.82
C GLU A 134 15.13 1.79 -19.11
N SER A 135 16.01 1.66 -18.10
CA SER A 135 17.27 0.97 -18.26
C SER A 135 17.11 -0.54 -18.43
N GLY A 136 15.96 -1.08 -18.03
CA GLY A 136 15.72 -2.52 -18.00
C GLY A 136 16.46 -3.28 -16.91
N GLU A 137 17.18 -2.58 -16.04
CA GLU A 137 17.94 -3.16 -14.94
C GLU A 137 17.20 -3.10 -13.61
N GLY A 138 16.03 -2.43 -13.57
CA GLY A 138 15.23 -2.28 -12.37
C GLY A 138 14.37 -3.49 -12.05
N TYR A 139 13.44 -3.29 -11.13
CA TYR A 139 12.52 -4.34 -10.70
C TYR A 139 11.62 -4.79 -11.87
N PRO A 140 11.68 -6.06 -12.29
CA PRO A 140 10.98 -6.51 -13.50
C PRO A 140 9.46 -6.62 -13.35
N PHE A 141 8.93 -6.56 -12.12
CA PHE A 141 7.50 -6.72 -11.83
C PHE A 141 6.84 -5.40 -11.40
N GLY A 142 7.42 -4.29 -11.81
CA GLY A 142 6.96 -2.96 -11.42
C GLY A 142 5.52 -2.65 -11.84
N GLU A 143 5.11 -3.12 -13.02
CA GLU A 143 3.74 -2.91 -13.51
C GLU A 143 2.71 -3.63 -12.64
N ASN A 144 2.97 -4.89 -12.30
CA ASN A 144 2.10 -5.64 -11.38
C ASN A 144 2.08 -4.97 -10.00
N LEU A 145 3.24 -4.51 -9.53
CA LEU A 145 3.33 -3.78 -8.26
C LEU A 145 2.45 -2.52 -8.28
N ARG A 146 2.50 -1.76 -9.39
CA ARG A 146 1.66 -0.57 -9.56
C ARG A 146 0.17 -0.92 -9.47
N GLU A 147 -0.25 -1.98 -10.14
CA GLU A 147 -1.65 -2.41 -10.13
C GLU A 147 -2.12 -2.75 -8.72
N ILE A 148 -1.29 -3.44 -7.95
CA ILE A 148 -1.62 -3.80 -6.57
C ILE A 148 -1.69 -2.55 -5.68
N ILE A 149 -0.76 -1.63 -5.83
CA ILE A 149 -0.79 -0.36 -5.06
C ILE A 149 -2.03 0.45 -5.42
N ASN A 150 -2.41 0.51 -6.70
CA ASN A 150 -3.64 1.17 -7.11
C ASN A 150 -4.87 0.53 -6.47
N ARG A 151 -4.89 -0.78 -6.36
CA ARG A 151 -5.97 -1.50 -5.67
C ARG A 151 -5.99 -1.19 -4.16
N CYS A 152 -4.82 -1.11 -3.55
CA CYS A 152 -4.71 -0.71 -2.15
C CYS A 152 -5.24 0.72 -1.96
N ASP A 153 -4.85 1.64 -2.82
CA ASP A 153 -5.34 3.02 -2.76
C ASP A 153 -6.85 3.09 -2.90
N TYR A 154 -7.42 2.31 -3.81
CA TYR A 154 -8.87 2.22 -3.98
C TYR A 154 -9.57 1.80 -2.68
N GLU A 155 -9.06 0.77 -2.03
CA GLU A 155 -9.63 0.29 -0.77
C GLU A 155 -9.39 1.26 0.40
N VAL A 156 -8.26 1.96 0.40
CA VAL A 156 -7.98 3.00 1.39
C VAL A 156 -8.96 4.16 1.22
N ASP A 157 -9.22 4.59 0.00
CA ASP A 157 -10.21 5.63 -0.29
C ASP A 157 -11.59 5.22 0.19
N ALA A 158 -11.98 3.97 -0.06
CA ALA A 158 -13.27 3.44 0.40
C ALA A 158 -13.37 3.47 1.94
N TYR A 159 -12.28 3.12 2.62
CA TYR A 159 -12.22 3.18 4.07
C TYR A 159 -12.33 4.62 4.60
N LEU A 160 -11.57 5.54 4.01
CA LEU A 160 -11.48 6.92 4.49
C LEU A 160 -12.73 7.74 4.19
N PHE A 161 -13.34 7.54 3.03
CA PHE A 161 -14.38 8.44 2.49
C PHE A 161 -15.74 7.78 2.30
N GLU A 162 -15.80 6.46 2.27
CA GLU A 162 -17.06 5.72 2.04
C GLU A 162 -17.45 4.83 3.23
N GLU A 163 -16.74 4.95 4.34
CA GLU A 163 -17.00 4.19 5.58
C GLU A 163 -16.99 2.67 5.37
N LYS A 164 -16.15 2.17 4.45
CA LYS A 164 -15.99 0.74 4.22
C LYS A 164 -15.07 0.14 5.29
N TYR A 165 -15.66 -0.20 6.42
CA TYR A 165 -14.93 -0.72 7.59
C TYR A 165 -15.10 -2.23 7.74
N GLY A 166 -14.17 -2.83 8.49
CA GLY A 166 -14.30 -4.20 8.94
C GLY A 166 -15.13 -4.32 10.20
N VAL A 167 -15.39 -5.54 10.61
CA VAL A 167 -16.13 -5.86 11.82
C VAL A 167 -15.14 -6.00 12.99
N LYS A 168 -15.43 -5.31 14.06
CA LYS A 168 -14.66 -5.42 15.31
C LYS A 168 -14.95 -6.73 16.02
#